data_fbdf8354ebdb9cdfe9cafeadb6f54881
#
_entry.id   fbdf8354ebdb9cdfe9cafeadb6f54881
#
_cell.length_a   1.000
_cell.length_b   1.000
_cell.length_c   1.000
_cell.angle_alpha   90.00
_cell.angle_beta   90.00
_cell.angle_gamma   90.00
#
_symmetry.space_group_name_H-M   'P 1'
#
loop_
_entity.id
_entity.type
_entity.pdbx_description
1 polymer ?
#
loop_
_entity_poly.entity_id
_entity_poly.type
_entity_poly.pdbx_seq_one_letter_code
_entity_poly.pdbx_strand_id
1 'polypeptide(L)'
;MMAVQFDNTGDLLSTELGNIGLTAAGFDYFELAPVIEFCIVKIGSHVKVTQSELVKLLCCQVLNVPYQSLYGTSEFYRGKPVRALTGNEELNVEDLNRDVLSRLLDAIADFGPERLKDEKPVTIAVKVHAVASINSEAVKAAVENSTYYVICTNDTERKWTMKELLSIYKKQSVVEKNWRCLKDKRLLVNTLYLESPSRINALMWVMTLALLIYSATEYLMRKKMEEQRLTVPTPDHKNELSRPSLMRVYQYLANSNISLTYSPGTEFVRLTGVPLDMQQILLSMGEERCRYYISDTY
;
A
#
# COMPACT_ATOMS: atom_id res chain seq x y z
N MET A 1 -4.16 23.11 9.80
CA MET A 1 -3.43 23.68 10.96
C MET A 1 -2.00 23.96 10.49
N MET A 2 -1.48 25.16 10.63
CA MET A 2 -0.18 25.57 10.11
C MET A 2 0.93 24.81 10.82
N ALA A 3 1.82 24.17 10.04
CA ALA A 3 3.11 23.75 10.54
C ALA A 3 3.87 25.02 10.99
N VAL A 4 4.16 25.14 12.28
CA VAL A 4 4.96 26.23 12.80
C VAL A 4 6.40 25.90 12.48
N GLN A 5 6.96 26.56 11.49
CA GLN A 5 8.36 26.50 11.14
C GLN A 5 9.06 27.56 11.98
N PHE A 6 9.89 27.12 12.93
CA PHE A 6 10.78 28.01 13.67
C PHE A 6 12.17 27.99 13.02
N ASP A 7 12.61 29.14 12.58
CA ASP A 7 13.93 29.35 11.98
C ASP A 7 14.82 30.05 13.00
N ASN A 8 15.73 29.30 13.64
CA ASN A 8 17.10 29.71 14.04
C ASN A 8 17.70 28.78 15.10
N THR A 9 18.94 28.30 14.81
CA THR A 9 19.97 27.78 15.73
C THR A 9 19.46 26.90 16.89
N GLY A 10 19.25 25.62 16.58
CA GLY A 10 18.82 24.64 17.58
C GLY A 10 17.33 24.36 17.54
N ASP A 11 16.67 24.73 16.45
CA ASP A 11 15.20 24.70 16.36
C ASP A 11 14.64 23.31 16.10
N LEU A 12 13.63 22.97 16.87
CA LEU A 12 12.85 21.75 16.69
C LEU A 12 11.97 21.89 15.44
N LEU A 13 12.13 20.98 14.49
CA LEU A 13 11.25 20.88 13.32
C LEU A 13 10.09 19.94 13.63
N SER A 14 8.87 20.42 13.47
CA SER A 14 7.67 19.60 13.60
C SER A 14 7.06 19.32 12.24
N THR A 15 6.84 18.05 11.93
CA THR A 15 6.31 17.57 10.66
C THR A 15 5.12 16.65 10.87
N GLU A 16 4.13 16.74 9.98
CA GLU A 16 2.93 15.89 10.03
C GLU A 16 3.23 14.50 9.51
N LEU A 17 3.03 13.47 10.34
CA LEU A 17 3.19 12.06 9.97
C LEU A 17 1.87 11.45 9.45
N GLY A 18 0.74 11.74 10.08
CA GLY A 18 -0.55 11.17 9.71
C GLY A 18 -0.54 9.65 9.58
N ASN A 19 -1.11 9.13 8.49
CA ASN A 19 -1.15 7.69 8.20
C ASN A 19 0.02 7.18 7.34
N ILE A 20 0.84 8.07 6.76
CA ILE A 20 1.91 7.67 5.82
C ILE A 20 3.03 6.85 6.48
N GLY A 21 3.28 7.05 7.77
CA GLY A 21 4.26 6.29 8.54
C GLY A 21 3.97 4.78 8.54
N LEU A 22 2.71 4.36 8.56
CA LEU A 22 2.36 2.94 8.56
C LEU A 22 2.64 2.29 7.18
N THR A 23 2.43 3.03 6.10
CA THR A 23 2.81 2.59 4.74
C THR A 23 4.32 2.49 4.60
N ALA A 24 5.05 3.50 5.09
CA ALA A 24 6.51 3.52 5.05
C ALA A 24 7.11 2.37 5.86
N ALA A 25 6.60 2.12 7.06
CA ALA A 25 7.02 1.00 7.90
C ALA A 25 6.73 -0.36 7.24
N GLY A 26 5.57 -0.50 6.58
CA GLY A 26 5.27 -1.70 5.79
C GLY A 26 6.25 -1.91 4.64
N PHE A 27 6.60 -0.86 3.91
CA PHE A 27 7.60 -0.90 2.83
C PHE A 27 8.94 -1.41 3.34
N ASP A 28 9.41 -0.91 4.48
CA ASP A 28 10.67 -1.31 5.09
C ASP A 28 10.62 -2.75 5.64
N TYR A 29 9.55 -3.10 6.33
CA TYR A 29 9.37 -4.44 6.89
C TYR A 29 9.37 -5.55 5.82
N PHE A 30 8.83 -5.28 4.63
CA PHE A 30 8.87 -6.23 3.52
C PHE A 30 10.17 -6.18 2.72
N GLU A 31 11.17 -5.41 3.17
CA GLU A 31 12.50 -5.29 2.55
C GLU A 31 12.41 -4.98 1.03
N LEU A 32 11.51 -4.07 0.65
CA LEU A 32 11.26 -3.79 -0.76
C LEU A 32 12.38 -2.96 -1.42
N ALA A 33 13.16 -2.21 -0.64
CA ALA A 33 14.21 -1.36 -1.18
C ALA A 33 15.28 -2.14 -1.96
N PRO A 34 15.88 -3.22 -1.44
CA PRO A 34 16.88 -4.01 -2.20
C PRO A 34 16.32 -4.58 -3.51
N VAL A 35 15.07 -5.01 -3.50
CA VAL A 35 14.41 -5.55 -4.70
C VAL A 35 14.26 -4.47 -5.77
N ILE A 36 13.82 -3.29 -5.37
CA ILE A 36 13.63 -2.15 -6.29
C ILE A 36 14.96 -1.69 -6.87
N GLU A 37 16.00 -1.54 -6.03
CA GLU A 37 17.33 -1.14 -6.48
C GLU A 37 17.97 -2.18 -7.42
N PHE A 38 17.67 -3.47 -7.24
CA PHE A 38 18.11 -4.52 -8.15
C PHE A 38 17.36 -4.47 -9.50
N CYS A 39 16.06 -4.19 -9.47
CA CYS A 39 15.20 -4.23 -10.66
C CYS A 39 15.30 -2.96 -11.51
N ILE A 40 15.42 -1.79 -10.88
CA ILE A 40 15.30 -0.50 -11.57
C ILE A 40 16.68 0.14 -11.69
N VAL A 41 17.06 0.47 -12.93
CA VAL A 41 18.33 1.14 -13.22
C VAL A 41 18.37 2.54 -12.59
N LYS A 42 19.53 2.95 -12.09
CA LYS A 42 19.72 4.24 -11.45
C LYS A 42 19.30 5.41 -12.33
N ILE A 43 18.43 6.28 -11.82
CA ILE A 43 17.79 7.38 -12.57
C ILE A 43 18.67 8.60 -12.83
N GLY A 44 19.95 8.54 -12.52
CA GLY A 44 20.94 9.56 -12.82
C GLY A 44 21.96 9.76 -11.71
N SER A 45 23.14 10.27 -12.06
CA SER A 45 24.24 10.45 -11.11
C SER A 45 24.12 11.69 -10.22
N HIS A 46 23.24 12.63 -10.56
CA HIS A 46 23.05 13.89 -9.83
C HIS A 46 21.75 13.93 -8.99
N VAL A 47 21.04 12.82 -8.92
CA VAL A 47 19.80 12.73 -8.16
C VAL A 47 20.13 12.32 -6.72
N LYS A 48 19.73 13.14 -5.76
CA LYS A 48 20.00 12.90 -4.32
C LYS A 48 19.12 11.81 -3.71
N VAL A 49 18.08 11.39 -4.43
CA VAL A 49 17.10 10.40 -3.97
C VAL A 49 17.24 9.12 -4.80
N THR A 50 17.21 7.96 -4.13
CA THR A 50 17.28 6.66 -4.80
C THR A 50 15.93 6.25 -5.39
N GLN A 51 15.94 5.23 -6.26
CA GLN A 51 14.72 4.68 -6.84
C GLN A 51 13.79 4.10 -5.78
N SER A 52 14.34 3.36 -4.83
CA SER A 52 13.57 2.75 -3.75
C SER A 52 12.95 3.79 -2.83
N GLU A 53 13.68 4.85 -2.49
CA GLU A 53 13.15 5.97 -1.71
C GLU A 53 11.98 6.66 -2.43
N LEU A 54 12.12 6.92 -3.74
CA LEU A 54 11.04 7.50 -4.54
C LEU A 54 9.81 6.60 -4.62
N VAL A 55 10.01 5.30 -4.87
CA VAL A 55 8.90 4.33 -4.90
C VAL A 55 8.21 4.26 -3.54
N LYS A 56 8.98 4.24 -2.43
CA LYS A 56 8.44 4.28 -1.07
C LYS A 56 7.57 5.51 -0.85
N LEU A 57 8.08 6.69 -1.21
CA LEU A 57 7.34 7.94 -1.09
C LEU A 57 6.08 7.93 -1.96
N LEU A 58 6.14 7.44 -3.21
CA LEU A 58 4.95 7.30 -4.05
C LEU A 58 3.91 6.35 -3.45
N CYS A 59 4.33 5.22 -2.87
CA CYS A 59 3.42 4.31 -2.17
C CYS A 59 2.74 5.01 -0.97
N CYS A 60 3.48 5.79 -0.21
CA CYS A 60 2.95 6.59 0.90
C CYS A 60 1.93 7.62 0.42
N GLN A 61 2.19 8.30 -0.69
CA GLN A 61 1.28 9.28 -1.28
C GLN A 61 0.01 8.64 -1.85
N VAL A 62 0.14 7.51 -2.57
CA VAL A 62 -1.00 6.73 -3.12
C VAL A 62 -1.95 6.26 -2.02
N LEU A 63 -1.42 5.82 -0.89
CA LEU A 63 -2.20 5.32 0.25
C LEU A 63 -2.54 6.39 1.29
N ASN A 64 -2.22 7.65 1.02
CA ASN A 64 -2.55 8.74 1.94
C ASN A 64 -4.06 9.02 1.98
N VAL A 65 -4.55 9.37 3.16
CA VAL A 65 -5.95 9.73 3.39
C VAL A 65 -6.02 11.12 4.01
N PRO A 66 -6.72 12.08 3.42
CA PRO A 66 -7.39 12.02 2.11
C PRO A 66 -6.38 11.99 0.96
N TYR A 67 -6.78 11.36 -0.15
CA TYR A 67 -5.94 11.27 -1.33
C TYR A 67 -5.55 12.65 -1.87
N GLN A 68 -4.29 12.78 -2.27
CA GLN A 68 -3.77 13.94 -3.01
C GLN A 68 -3.13 13.51 -4.33
N SER A 69 -3.27 14.37 -5.33
CA SER A 69 -2.76 14.09 -6.69
C SER A 69 -1.25 13.85 -6.70
N LEU A 70 -0.80 12.84 -7.45
CA LEU A 70 0.62 12.56 -7.68
C LEU A 70 1.33 13.67 -8.49
N TYR A 71 0.57 14.59 -9.08
CA TYR A 71 1.13 15.71 -9.84
C TYR A 71 1.91 16.70 -8.98
N GLY A 72 1.56 16.81 -7.69
CA GLY A 72 2.18 17.72 -6.72
C GLY A 72 2.91 16.96 -5.61
N THR A 73 3.81 16.01 -5.94
CA THR A 73 4.53 15.22 -4.93
C THR A 73 5.34 16.10 -3.99
N SER A 74 6.08 17.08 -4.47
CA SER A 74 6.79 18.05 -3.62
C SER A 74 5.83 18.83 -2.72
N GLU A 75 4.69 19.26 -3.25
CA GLU A 75 3.67 19.96 -2.46
C GLU A 75 3.04 19.05 -1.41
N PHE A 76 2.77 17.79 -1.76
CA PHE A 76 2.26 16.80 -0.83
C PHE A 76 3.21 16.57 0.36
N TYR A 77 4.52 16.54 0.11
CA TYR A 77 5.52 16.31 1.14
C TYR A 77 5.94 17.57 1.89
N ARG A 78 5.45 18.75 1.51
CA ARG A 78 5.70 19.98 2.27
C ARG A 78 5.13 19.86 3.68
N GLY A 79 5.99 19.98 4.68
CA GLY A 79 5.64 19.77 6.09
C GLY A 79 5.53 18.32 6.53
N LYS A 80 5.96 17.36 5.70
CA LYS A 80 6.04 15.93 6.05
C LYS A 80 7.48 15.47 6.27
N PRO A 81 7.72 14.43 7.09
CA PRO A 81 9.07 14.03 7.51
C PRO A 81 9.79 13.18 6.44
N VAL A 82 10.04 13.73 5.24
CA VAL A 82 10.66 12.98 4.13
C VAL A 82 11.99 12.34 4.50
N ARG A 83 12.83 13.04 5.26
CA ARG A 83 14.13 12.53 5.71
C ARG A 83 13.96 11.32 6.64
N ALA A 84 13.08 11.43 7.63
CA ALA A 84 12.80 10.33 8.54
C ALA A 84 12.18 9.11 7.81
N LEU A 85 11.30 9.36 6.82
CA LEU A 85 10.67 8.29 6.04
C LEU A 85 11.65 7.55 5.14
N THR A 86 12.66 8.23 4.60
CA THR A 86 13.64 7.65 3.67
C THR A 86 14.96 7.24 4.37
N GLY A 87 15.28 7.83 5.51
CA GLY A 87 16.59 7.72 6.14
C GLY A 87 17.66 8.53 5.41
N ASN A 88 17.28 9.44 4.51
CA ASN A 88 18.18 10.25 3.71
C ASN A 88 18.18 11.70 4.22
N GLU A 89 19.19 12.05 4.99
CA GLU A 89 19.35 13.36 5.64
C GLU A 89 19.57 14.52 4.64
N GLU A 90 20.07 14.21 3.43
CA GLU A 90 20.32 15.21 2.38
C GLU A 90 19.09 15.51 1.52
N LEU A 91 18.02 14.71 1.66
CA LEU A 91 16.83 14.84 0.85
C LEU A 91 15.99 16.05 1.26
N ASN A 92 15.69 16.90 0.30
CA ASN A 92 14.76 18.02 0.45
C ASN A 92 13.50 17.78 -0.37
N VAL A 93 12.41 18.44 0.00
CA VAL A 93 11.12 18.30 -0.68
C VAL A 93 11.20 18.76 -2.13
N GLU A 94 12.05 19.74 -2.43
CA GLU A 94 12.30 20.27 -3.77
C GLU A 94 12.96 19.26 -4.71
N ASP A 95 13.70 18.28 -4.15
CA ASP A 95 14.31 17.19 -4.91
C ASP A 95 13.24 16.23 -5.48
N LEU A 96 12.01 16.24 -4.93
CA LEU A 96 10.85 15.45 -5.39
C LEU A 96 10.08 16.13 -6.52
N ASN A 97 10.79 16.68 -7.50
CA ASN A 97 10.21 17.40 -8.62
C ASN A 97 9.72 16.44 -9.72
N ARG A 98 8.98 17.01 -10.70
CA ARG A 98 8.39 16.25 -11.81
C ARG A 98 9.42 15.51 -12.66
N ASP A 99 10.59 16.11 -12.88
CA ASP A 99 11.61 15.50 -13.74
C ASP A 99 12.16 14.23 -13.12
N VAL A 100 12.39 14.24 -11.80
CA VAL A 100 12.85 13.05 -11.03
C VAL A 100 11.79 11.97 -11.06
N LEU A 101 10.51 12.32 -10.85
CA LEU A 101 9.41 11.37 -10.93
C LEU A 101 9.20 10.80 -12.33
N SER A 102 9.32 11.65 -13.36
CA SER A 102 9.21 11.19 -14.74
C SER A 102 10.32 10.20 -15.09
N ARG A 103 11.56 10.47 -14.68
CA ARG A 103 12.69 9.55 -14.88
C ARG A 103 12.50 8.22 -14.12
N LEU A 104 11.93 8.27 -12.91
CA LEU A 104 11.58 7.04 -12.20
C LEU A 104 10.55 6.21 -12.97
N LEU A 105 9.48 6.85 -13.46
CA LEU A 105 8.45 6.14 -14.23
C LEU A 105 9.00 5.59 -15.55
N ASP A 106 9.90 6.32 -16.22
CA ASP A 106 10.60 5.82 -17.41
C ASP A 106 11.47 4.60 -17.06
N ALA A 107 12.25 4.66 -15.97
CA ALA A 107 13.09 3.56 -15.53
C ALA A 107 12.28 2.32 -15.12
N ILE A 108 11.11 2.49 -14.50
CA ILE A 108 10.17 1.40 -14.20
C ILE A 108 9.59 0.83 -15.52
N ALA A 109 9.24 1.68 -16.47
CA ALA A 109 8.71 1.26 -17.76
C ALA A 109 9.74 0.45 -18.56
N ASP A 110 11.01 0.85 -18.52
CA ASP A 110 12.12 0.16 -19.19
C ASP A 110 12.40 -1.23 -18.55
N PHE A 111 12.18 -1.35 -17.25
CA PHE A 111 12.24 -2.66 -16.57
C PHE A 111 11.03 -3.55 -16.93
N GLY A 112 9.92 -2.97 -17.34
CA GLY A 112 8.59 -3.53 -17.53
C GLY A 112 8.49 -4.94 -18.13
N PRO A 113 7.27 -5.47 -18.33
CA PRO A 113 7.00 -6.86 -18.70
C PRO A 113 7.66 -7.30 -20.02
N GLU A 114 8.31 -6.40 -20.75
CA GLU A 114 9.05 -6.73 -21.96
C GLU A 114 10.32 -7.54 -21.70
N ARG A 115 10.96 -7.39 -20.53
CA ARG A 115 12.07 -8.26 -20.12
C ARG A 115 11.63 -9.68 -19.75
N LEU A 116 10.35 -9.88 -19.43
CA LEU A 116 9.75 -11.20 -19.25
C LEU A 116 9.33 -11.85 -20.58
N LYS A 117 9.43 -11.13 -21.70
CA LYS A 117 9.10 -11.65 -23.06
C LYS A 117 10.14 -12.57 -23.66
N ASP A 118 11.32 -12.74 -23.05
CA ASP A 118 12.29 -13.74 -23.48
C ASP A 118 11.89 -15.18 -23.11
N GLU A 119 10.89 -15.37 -22.28
CA GLU A 119 10.18 -16.62 -22.16
C GLU A 119 9.06 -16.65 -23.22
N LYS A 120 9.24 -17.48 -24.25
CA LYS A 120 8.27 -17.69 -25.32
C LYS A 120 6.90 -17.95 -24.69
N PRO A 121 5.85 -17.19 -25.05
CA PRO A 121 4.51 -17.45 -24.54
C PRO A 121 4.10 -18.84 -24.98
N VAL A 122 3.92 -19.75 -24.03
CA VAL A 122 3.34 -21.07 -24.29
C VAL A 122 1.86 -20.85 -24.53
N THR A 123 1.47 -20.80 -25.79
CA THR A 123 0.06 -20.80 -26.16
C THR A 123 -0.50 -22.18 -25.92
N ILE A 124 -1.14 -22.41 -24.76
CA ILE A 124 -1.87 -23.65 -24.51
C ILE A 124 -3.28 -23.45 -25.09
N ALA A 125 -3.50 -24.00 -26.28
CA ALA A 125 -4.84 -24.12 -26.83
C ALA A 125 -5.54 -25.30 -26.14
N VAL A 126 -6.40 -25.03 -25.18
CA VAL A 126 -7.24 -26.07 -24.56
C VAL A 126 -8.51 -26.22 -25.37
N LYS A 127 -8.64 -27.35 -26.08
CA LYS A 127 -9.89 -27.75 -26.72
C LYS A 127 -10.77 -28.42 -25.66
N VAL A 128 -11.77 -27.69 -25.16
CA VAL A 128 -12.73 -28.27 -24.23
C VAL A 128 -13.85 -28.95 -25.04
N HIS A 129 -13.94 -30.26 -24.98
CA HIS A 129 -15.10 -31.01 -25.44
C HIS A 129 -16.03 -31.20 -24.24
N ALA A 130 -17.04 -30.37 -24.13
CA ALA A 130 -18.09 -30.52 -23.13
C ALA A 130 -19.32 -31.12 -23.80
N VAL A 131 -19.78 -32.27 -23.33
CA VAL A 131 -21.12 -32.81 -23.63
C VAL A 131 -22.02 -32.42 -22.48
N ALA A 132 -22.89 -31.44 -22.73
CA ALA A 132 -23.88 -31.01 -21.75
C ALA A 132 -25.17 -31.79 -21.94
N SER A 133 -25.58 -32.60 -20.97
CA SER A 133 -26.94 -33.17 -20.89
C SER A 133 -27.71 -32.45 -19.76
N ILE A 134 -28.91 -32.00 -20.06
CA ILE A 134 -29.78 -31.36 -19.08
C ILE A 134 -30.50 -32.47 -18.29
N ASN A 135 -30.10 -32.60 -17.00
CA ASN A 135 -30.84 -33.43 -16.06
C ASN A 135 -32.03 -32.58 -15.51
N SER A 136 -33.25 -32.89 -15.98
CA SER A 136 -34.48 -32.13 -15.64
C SER A 136 -34.83 -32.17 -14.14
N GLU A 137 -34.46 -33.22 -13.43
CA GLU A 137 -34.68 -33.32 -11.97
C GLU A 137 -33.65 -32.45 -11.21
N ALA A 138 -32.38 -32.45 -11.66
CA ALA A 138 -31.37 -31.58 -11.11
C ALA A 138 -31.65 -30.08 -11.36
N VAL A 139 -32.26 -29.75 -12.52
CA VAL A 139 -32.70 -28.37 -12.82
C VAL A 139 -33.83 -27.93 -11.91
N LYS A 140 -34.82 -28.80 -11.61
CA LYS A 140 -35.87 -28.48 -10.64
C LYS A 140 -35.34 -28.25 -9.23
N ALA A 141 -34.48 -29.11 -8.76
CA ALA A 141 -33.82 -28.95 -7.46
C ALA A 141 -32.90 -27.69 -7.42
N ALA A 142 -32.32 -27.30 -8.55
CA ALA A 142 -31.47 -26.14 -8.70
C ALA A 142 -32.27 -24.82 -8.67
N VAL A 143 -33.47 -24.79 -9.26
CA VAL A 143 -34.38 -23.62 -9.23
C VAL A 143 -34.96 -23.41 -7.82
N GLU A 144 -35.18 -24.49 -7.07
CA GLU A 144 -35.68 -24.41 -5.69
C GLU A 144 -34.63 -23.89 -4.69
N ASN A 145 -33.33 -24.05 -4.95
CA ASN A 145 -32.21 -23.64 -4.07
C ASN A 145 -31.35 -22.52 -4.63
N SER A 146 -31.85 -21.71 -5.49
CA SER A 146 -31.36 -20.45 -6.11
C SER A 146 -29.97 -19.90 -5.76
N THR A 147 -28.87 -20.59 -6.02
CA THR A 147 -27.61 -19.91 -6.38
C THR A 147 -26.54 -20.94 -6.77
N TYR A 148 -26.59 -21.42 -7.98
CA TYR A 148 -25.49 -22.20 -8.53
C TYR A 148 -24.56 -21.29 -9.33
N TYR A 149 -23.28 -21.44 -9.14
CA TYR A 149 -22.27 -20.87 -10.01
C TYR A 149 -21.32 -21.98 -10.46
N VAL A 150 -20.85 -21.88 -11.68
CA VAL A 150 -19.93 -22.85 -12.26
C VAL A 150 -18.51 -22.36 -12.02
N ILE A 151 -17.66 -23.21 -11.45
CA ILE A 151 -16.24 -22.96 -11.30
C ILE A 151 -15.53 -23.81 -12.35
N CYS A 152 -14.72 -23.15 -13.21
CA CYS A 152 -13.88 -23.79 -14.20
C CYS A 152 -12.41 -23.69 -13.78
N THR A 153 -11.66 -24.76 -14.03
CA THR A 153 -10.21 -24.77 -13.86
C THR A 153 -9.53 -25.27 -15.14
N ASN A 154 -8.38 -24.70 -15.47
CA ASN A 154 -7.51 -25.20 -16.55
C ASN A 154 -6.44 -26.16 -16.02
N ASP A 155 -6.39 -26.40 -14.71
CA ASP A 155 -5.51 -27.42 -14.10
C ASP A 155 -6.19 -28.78 -14.23
N THR A 156 -5.78 -29.53 -15.27
CA THR A 156 -6.30 -30.87 -15.57
C THR A 156 -5.45 -31.98 -14.97
N GLU A 157 -4.29 -31.65 -14.42
CA GLU A 157 -3.34 -32.62 -13.85
C GLU A 157 -3.72 -33.04 -12.44
N ARG A 158 -4.35 -32.13 -11.67
CA ARG A 158 -4.78 -32.38 -10.29
C ARG A 158 -6.23 -32.81 -10.23
N LYS A 159 -6.51 -33.82 -9.45
CA LYS A 159 -7.87 -34.22 -9.10
C LYS A 159 -8.41 -33.33 -7.97
N TRP A 160 -8.95 -32.20 -8.34
CA TRP A 160 -9.55 -31.25 -7.39
C TRP A 160 -10.88 -31.76 -6.85
N THR A 161 -11.05 -31.69 -5.54
CA THR A 161 -12.38 -31.82 -4.93
C THR A 161 -13.16 -30.51 -5.09
N MET A 162 -14.50 -30.59 -5.10
CA MET A 162 -15.38 -29.41 -5.15
C MET A 162 -15.08 -28.43 -3.99
N LYS A 163 -14.76 -28.95 -2.80
CA LYS A 163 -14.45 -28.14 -1.63
C LYS A 163 -13.14 -27.36 -1.80
N GLU A 164 -12.14 -27.96 -2.40
CA GLU A 164 -10.86 -27.31 -2.70
C GLU A 164 -11.01 -26.24 -3.76
N LEU A 165 -11.69 -26.53 -4.88
CA LEU A 165 -11.99 -25.55 -5.93
C LEU A 165 -12.78 -24.36 -5.38
N LEU A 166 -13.80 -24.62 -4.56
CA LEU A 166 -14.59 -23.57 -3.91
C LEU A 166 -13.72 -22.73 -2.97
N SER A 167 -12.81 -23.37 -2.21
CA SER A 167 -11.88 -22.67 -1.32
C SER A 167 -10.94 -21.75 -2.10
N ILE A 168 -10.40 -22.22 -3.22
CA ILE A 168 -9.51 -21.44 -4.11
C ILE A 168 -10.30 -20.28 -4.73
N TYR A 169 -11.48 -20.55 -5.25
CA TYR A 169 -12.36 -19.51 -5.83
C TYR A 169 -12.69 -18.41 -4.81
N LYS A 170 -13.05 -18.79 -3.59
CA LYS A 170 -13.33 -17.82 -2.52
C LYS A 170 -12.11 -16.96 -2.15
N LYS A 171 -10.88 -17.46 -2.32
CA LYS A 171 -9.66 -16.66 -2.14
C LYS A 171 -9.53 -15.56 -3.18
N GLN A 172 -10.10 -15.72 -4.38
CA GLN A 172 -10.13 -14.67 -5.41
C GLN A 172 -10.85 -13.42 -4.93
N SER A 173 -11.82 -13.55 -4.03
CA SER A 173 -12.53 -12.42 -3.42
C SER A 173 -11.59 -11.43 -2.71
N VAL A 174 -10.44 -11.90 -2.23
CA VAL A 174 -9.40 -11.05 -1.61
C VAL A 174 -8.77 -10.15 -2.67
N VAL A 175 -8.45 -10.70 -3.84
CA VAL A 175 -7.89 -9.95 -4.97
C VAL A 175 -8.91 -8.91 -5.46
N GLU A 176 -10.16 -9.31 -5.65
CA GLU A 176 -11.25 -8.40 -6.06
C GLU A 176 -11.47 -7.28 -5.04
N LYS A 177 -11.44 -7.60 -3.73
CA LYS A 177 -11.54 -6.61 -2.66
C LYS A 177 -10.39 -5.62 -2.71
N ASN A 178 -9.18 -6.09 -2.97
CA ASN A 178 -7.99 -5.25 -3.07
C ASN A 178 -8.07 -4.33 -4.29
N TRP A 179 -8.48 -4.83 -5.46
CA TRP A 179 -8.73 -4.00 -6.63
C TRP A 179 -9.86 -2.99 -6.42
N ARG A 180 -10.90 -3.36 -5.67
CA ARG A 180 -11.95 -2.42 -5.26
C ARG A 180 -11.39 -1.32 -4.36
N CYS A 181 -10.43 -1.63 -3.50
CA CYS A 181 -9.73 -0.64 -2.68
C CYS A 181 -9.01 0.40 -3.54
N LEU A 182 -8.29 -0.03 -4.60
CA LEU A 182 -7.67 0.90 -5.56
C LEU A 182 -8.69 1.76 -6.33
N LYS A 183 -9.91 1.27 -6.52
CA LYS A 183 -11.02 2.02 -7.16
C LYS A 183 -11.80 2.88 -6.18
N ASP A 184 -11.48 2.84 -4.91
CA ASP A 184 -12.15 3.67 -3.90
C ASP A 184 -11.77 5.13 -4.12
N LYS A 185 -12.77 5.99 -4.23
CA LYS A 185 -12.58 7.44 -4.46
C LYS A 185 -11.71 8.12 -3.38
N ARG A 186 -11.55 7.49 -2.24
CA ARG A 186 -10.70 7.96 -1.13
C ARG A 186 -9.21 7.69 -1.34
N LEU A 187 -8.87 6.70 -2.19
CA LEU A 187 -7.49 6.32 -2.54
C LEU A 187 -7.19 6.56 -4.02
N LEU A 188 -8.17 6.95 -4.82
CA LEU A 188 -8.05 6.93 -6.26
C LEU A 188 -7.45 8.22 -6.79
N VAL A 189 -6.42 8.02 -7.58
CA VAL A 189 -5.99 8.94 -8.64
C VAL A 189 -7.15 9.13 -9.62
N ASN A 190 -8.04 10.08 -9.34
CA ASN A 190 -9.21 10.35 -10.20
C ASN A 190 -8.81 10.79 -11.62
N THR A 191 -7.56 11.22 -11.82
CA THR A 191 -7.05 11.69 -13.10
C THR A 191 -5.58 11.35 -13.22
N LEU A 192 -5.25 10.42 -14.11
CA LEU A 192 -3.87 10.19 -14.54
C LEU A 192 -3.53 11.30 -15.54
N TYR A 193 -2.79 12.30 -15.10
CA TYR A 193 -2.26 13.36 -15.98
C TYR A 193 -1.02 12.89 -16.77
N LEU A 194 -0.93 11.59 -17.04
CA LEU A 194 0.15 10.99 -17.81
C LEU A 194 -0.36 10.68 -19.22
N GLU A 195 0.31 11.22 -20.22
CA GLU A 195 -0.01 10.98 -21.62
C GLU A 195 0.69 9.73 -22.19
N SER A 196 1.86 9.39 -21.64
CA SER A 196 2.63 8.23 -22.10
C SER A 196 2.08 6.92 -21.57
N PRO A 197 1.68 5.96 -22.44
CA PRO A 197 1.21 4.65 -22.01
C PRO A 197 2.23 3.89 -21.15
N SER A 198 3.53 4.03 -21.43
CA SER A 198 4.59 3.40 -20.66
C SER A 198 4.65 3.92 -19.23
N ARG A 199 4.54 5.24 -19.03
CA ARG A 199 4.49 5.85 -17.69
C ARG A 199 3.20 5.51 -16.95
N ILE A 200 2.08 5.35 -17.66
CA ILE A 200 0.83 4.88 -17.06
C ILE A 200 1.03 3.47 -16.51
N ASN A 201 1.63 2.57 -17.28
CA ASN A 201 1.94 1.21 -16.83
C ASN A 201 2.89 1.20 -15.63
N ALA A 202 3.94 2.04 -15.65
CA ALA A 202 4.86 2.20 -14.54
C ALA A 202 4.15 2.68 -13.26
N LEU A 203 3.25 3.66 -13.37
CA LEU A 203 2.45 4.11 -12.24
C LEU A 203 1.51 3.01 -11.72
N MET A 204 0.87 2.25 -12.62
CA MET A 204 0.04 1.10 -12.23
C MET A 204 0.86 0.04 -11.48
N TRP A 205 2.14 -0.14 -11.81
CA TRP A 205 3.04 -1.01 -11.05
C TRP A 205 3.25 -0.48 -9.63
N VAL A 206 3.55 0.81 -9.46
CA VAL A 206 3.67 1.44 -8.13
C VAL A 206 2.38 1.31 -7.32
N MET A 207 1.22 1.51 -7.95
CA MET A 207 -0.09 1.34 -7.30
C MET A 207 -0.33 -0.11 -6.86
N THR A 208 0.10 -1.08 -7.67
CA THR A 208 0.01 -2.51 -7.32
C THR A 208 0.91 -2.84 -6.13
N LEU A 209 2.12 -2.28 -6.08
CA LEU A 209 3.03 -2.43 -4.95
C LEU A 209 2.44 -1.79 -3.68
N ALA A 210 1.88 -0.59 -3.78
CA ALA A 210 1.19 0.07 -2.66
C ALA A 210 0.03 -0.80 -2.15
N LEU A 211 -0.76 -1.39 -3.05
CA LEU A 211 -1.82 -2.31 -2.69
C LEU A 211 -1.32 -3.58 -1.99
N LEU A 212 -0.18 -4.10 -2.41
CA LEU A 212 0.45 -5.24 -1.74
C LEU A 212 0.83 -4.89 -0.29
N ILE A 213 1.49 -3.74 -0.09
CA ILE A 213 1.82 -3.22 1.25
C ILE A 213 0.55 -3.07 2.09
N TYR A 214 -0.49 -2.43 1.54
CA TYR A 214 -1.78 -2.25 2.21
C TYR A 214 -2.38 -3.59 2.65
N SER A 215 -2.47 -4.56 1.74
CA SER A 215 -3.11 -5.84 1.99
C SER A 215 -2.35 -6.69 3.00
N ALA A 216 -1.03 -6.71 2.90
CA ALA A 216 -0.17 -7.44 3.82
C ALA A 216 -0.20 -6.81 5.22
N THR A 217 -0.18 -5.48 5.31
CA THR A 217 -0.31 -4.75 6.58
C THR A 217 -1.69 -5.00 7.21
N GLU A 218 -2.79 -4.95 6.41
CA GLU A 218 -4.14 -5.29 6.92
C GLU A 218 -4.21 -6.70 7.47
N TYR A 219 -3.63 -7.67 6.76
CA TYR A 219 -3.61 -9.05 7.20
C TYR A 219 -2.86 -9.23 8.52
N LEU A 220 -1.66 -8.67 8.62
CA LEU A 220 -0.84 -8.76 9.83
C LEU A 220 -1.48 -8.07 11.03
N MET A 221 -2.02 -6.86 10.82
CA MET A 221 -2.75 -6.12 11.83
C MET A 221 -3.91 -6.95 12.38
N ARG A 222 -4.79 -7.47 11.51
CA ARG A 222 -5.95 -8.27 11.93
C ARG A 222 -5.55 -9.53 12.67
N LYS A 223 -4.48 -10.20 12.22
CA LYS A 223 -3.94 -11.38 12.90
C LYS A 223 -3.50 -11.05 14.33
N LYS A 224 -2.76 -9.94 14.49
CA LYS A 224 -2.30 -9.50 15.81
C LYS A 224 -3.43 -9.02 16.72
N MET A 225 -4.40 -8.31 16.18
CA MET A 225 -5.59 -7.90 16.92
C MET A 225 -6.39 -9.11 17.42
N GLU A 226 -6.53 -10.16 16.60
CA GLU A 226 -7.21 -11.41 16.98
C GLU A 226 -6.45 -12.15 18.08
N GLU A 227 -5.11 -12.28 17.96
CA GLU A 227 -4.24 -12.92 18.95
C GLU A 227 -4.32 -12.22 20.32
N GLN A 228 -4.41 -10.88 20.34
CA GLN A 228 -4.38 -10.07 21.56
C GLN A 228 -5.77 -9.55 21.99
N ARG A 229 -6.84 -9.92 21.26
CA ARG A 229 -8.22 -9.48 21.49
C ARG A 229 -8.39 -7.96 21.52
N LEU A 230 -7.66 -7.26 20.63
CA LEU A 230 -7.73 -5.81 20.50
C LEU A 230 -8.88 -5.40 19.59
N THR A 231 -9.42 -4.20 19.85
CA THR A 231 -10.50 -3.58 19.08
C THR A 231 -10.16 -2.14 18.71
N VAL A 232 -10.82 -1.62 17.69
CA VAL A 232 -10.73 -0.20 17.26
C VAL A 232 -12.10 0.41 17.41
N PRO A 233 -12.22 1.60 18.03
CA PRO A 233 -13.51 2.27 18.13
C PRO A 233 -14.07 2.65 16.75
N THR A 234 -15.38 2.63 16.63
CA THR A 234 -16.07 3.24 15.49
C THR A 234 -15.92 4.76 15.53
N PRO A 235 -16.09 5.50 14.40
CA PRO A 235 -15.91 6.96 14.39
C PRO A 235 -16.84 7.70 15.33
N ASP A 236 -18.00 7.12 15.62
CA ASP A 236 -18.98 7.64 16.59
C ASP A 236 -18.69 7.19 18.02
N HIS A 237 -17.61 6.44 18.25
CA HIS A 237 -17.22 5.86 19.55
C HIS A 237 -18.32 5.04 20.25
N LYS A 238 -19.33 4.57 19.49
CA LYS A 238 -20.46 3.80 20.06
C LYS A 238 -20.21 2.30 20.08
N ASN A 239 -19.37 1.83 19.17
CA ASN A 239 -19.07 0.40 19.03
C ASN A 239 -17.58 0.19 18.82
N GLU A 240 -17.14 -1.04 19.02
CA GLU A 240 -15.78 -1.48 18.77
C GLU A 240 -15.72 -2.52 17.67
N LEU A 241 -14.69 -2.45 16.84
CA LEU A 241 -14.45 -3.33 15.72
C LEU A 241 -13.26 -4.25 16.03
N SER A 242 -13.50 -5.54 16.09
CA SER A 242 -12.44 -6.56 16.26
C SER A 242 -11.67 -6.84 14.95
N ARG A 243 -12.26 -6.52 13.79
CA ARG A 243 -11.65 -6.73 12.47
C ARG A 243 -11.80 -5.49 11.57
N PRO A 244 -11.20 -4.36 11.92
CA PRO A 244 -11.28 -3.15 11.10
C PRO A 244 -10.59 -3.35 9.74
N SER A 245 -10.97 -2.55 8.75
CA SER A 245 -10.14 -2.42 7.55
C SER A 245 -8.95 -1.51 7.84
N LEU A 246 -7.83 -1.71 7.16
CA LEU A 246 -6.67 -0.82 7.29
C LEU A 246 -7.02 0.62 6.90
N MET A 247 -7.94 0.80 5.93
CA MET A 247 -8.49 2.12 5.57
C MET A 247 -9.07 2.86 6.78
N ARG A 248 -9.73 2.13 7.67
CA ARG A 248 -10.29 2.72 8.91
C ARG A 248 -9.16 3.22 9.81
N VAL A 249 -8.12 2.43 9.98
CA VAL A 249 -6.94 2.80 10.77
C VAL A 249 -6.25 4.00 10.13
N TYR A 250 -6.10 4.03 8.82
CA TYR A 250 -5.53 5.17 8.08
C TYR A 250 -6.33 6.46 8.31
N GLN A 251 -7.67 6.39 8.21
CA GLN A 251 -8.53 7.55 8.49
C GLN A 251 -8.39 8.03 9.94
N TYR A 252 -8.27 7.10 10.87
CA TYR A 252 -8.09 7.43 12.27
C TYR A 252 -6.76 8.14 12.52
N LEU A 253 -5.66 7.60 12.00
CA LEU A 253 -4.33 8.19 12.09
C LEU A 253 -4.25 9.55 11.37
N ALA A 254 -4.86 9.67 10.19
CA ALA A 254 -4.88 10.92 9.44
C ALA A 254 -5.62 12.05 10.19
N ASN A 255 -6.64 11.71 10.98
CA ASN A 255 -7.42 12.68 11.75
C ASN A 255 -6.83 13.00 13.13
N SER A 256 -5.76 12.30 13.53
CA SER A 256 -5.22 12.39 14.90
C SER A 256 -4.09 13.42 15.07
N ASN A 257 -3.80 14.24 14.06
CA ASN A 257 -2.74 15.27 14.09
C ASN A 257 -1.39 14.73 14.60
N ILE A 258 -1.01 13.53 14.13
CA ILE A 258 0.23 12.90 14.53
C ILE A 258 1.41 13.65 13.92
N SER A 259 2.35 14.08 14.76
CA SER A 259 3.52 14.80 14.31
C SER A 259 4.82 14.24 14.89
N LEU A 260 5.85 14.30 14.08
CA LEU A 260 7.24 14.03 14.44
C LEU A 260 7.93 15.38 14.63
N THR A 261 8.53 15.58 15.81
CA THR A 261 9.37 16.72 16.10
C THR A 261 10.80 16.23 16.25
N TYR A 262 11.72 16.80 15.49
CA TYR A 262 13.13 16.47 15.54
C TYR A 262 14.00 17.70 15.49
N SER A 263 15.21 17.60 16.04
CA SER A 263 16.24 18.64 15.95
C SER A 263 17.25 18.24 14.89
N PRO A 264 17.50 19.06 13.86
CA PRO A 264 18.51 18.76 12.85
C PRO A 264 19.87 18.49 13.46
N GLY A 265 20.50 17.39 13.04
CA GLY A 265 21.83 16.97 13.54
C GLY A 265 21.82 16.28 14.91
N THR A 266 20.65 15.95 15.46
CA THR A 266 20.51 15.15 16.68
C THR A 266 19.65 13.92 16.42
N GLU A 267 19.86 12.86 17.22
CA GLU A 267 18.99 11.66 17.21
C GLU A 267 17.64 11.89 17.93
N PHE A 268 17.40 13.10 18.42
CA PHE A 268 16.19 13.38 19.17
C PHE A 268 14.97 13.46 18.25
N VAL A 269 14.09 12.49 18.38
CA VAL A 269 12.79 12.46 17.71
C VAL A 269 11.69 12.35 18.77
N ARG A 270 10.74 13.28 18.74
CA ARG A 270 9.56 13.23 19.60
C ARG A 270 8.32 13.02 18.77
N LEU A 271 7.61 11.95 19.05
CA LEU A 271 6.31 11.66 18.48
C LEU A 271 5.20 12.21 19.38
N THR A 272 4.22 12.87 18.79
CA THR A 272 3.04 13.39 19.50
C THR A 272 1.76 13.10 18.73
N GLY A 273 0.63 13.03 19.43
CA GLY A 273 -0.68 12.93 18.81
C GLY A 273 -1.16 11.50 18.49
N VAL A 274 -0.40 10.46 18.84
CA VAL A 274 -0.87 9.08 18.64
C VAL A 274 -1.91 8.74 19.72
N PRO A 275 -3.17 8.43 19.35
CA PRO A 275 -4.20 8.07 20.30
C PRO A 275 -3.87 6.78 21.06
N LEU A 276 -4.21 6.71 22.35
CA LEU A 276 -3.87 5.57 23.22
C LEU A 276 -4.41 4.23 22.72
N ASP A 277 -5.63 4.21 22.22
CA ASP A 277 -6.27 3.03 21.61
C ASP A 277 -5.52 2.57 20.37
N MET A 278 -4.97 3.48 19.60
CA MET A 278 -4.19 3.18 18.42
C MET A 278 -2.77 2.75 18.76
N GLN A 279 -2.17 3.26 19.84
CA GLN A 279 -0.85 2.84 20.30
C GLN A 279 -0.79 1.34 20.58
N GLN A 280 -1.80 0.79 21.26
CA GLN A 280 -1.85 -0.66 21.56
C GLN A 280 -1.88 -1.50 20.27
N ILE A 281 -2.61 -1.07 19.27
CA ILE A 281 -2.69 -1.77 17.97
C ILE A 281 -1.36 -1.69 17.23
N LEU A 282 -0.76 -0.51 17.18
CA LEU A 282 0.53 -0.31 16.54
C LEU A 282 1.62 -1.15 17.23
N LEU A 283 1.71 -1.10 18.55
CA LEU A 283 2.66 -1.91 19.34
C LEU A 283 2.44 -3.40 19.13
N SER A 284 1.18 -3.84 19.02
CA SER A 284 0.85 -5.26 18.77
C SER A 284 1.41 -5.78 17.45
N MET A 285 1.58 -4.90 16.47
CA MET A 285 2.15 -5.26 15.16
C MET A 285 3.67 -5.51 15.22
N GLY A 286 4.36 -5.05 16.26
CA GLY A 286 5.80 -5.12 16.46
C GLY A 286 6.50 -3.81 16.07
N GLU A 287 7.62 -3.52 16.73
CA GLU A 287 8.36 -2.26 16.61
C GLU A 287 8.76 -1.94 15.16
N GLU A 288 9.25 -2.92 14.42
CA GLU A 288 9.66 -2.74 13.02
C GLU A 288 8.52 -2.25 12.10
N ARG A 289 7.28 -2.71 12.36
CA ARG A 289 6.10 -2.37 11.55
C ARG A 289 5.44 -1.06 11.92
N CYS A 290 5.77 -0.53 13.08
CA CYS A 290 5.23 0.74 13.55
C CYS A 290 6.30 1.73 14.00
N ARG A 291 7.54 1.52 13.58
CA ARG A 291 8.74 2.28 14.00
C ARG A 291 8.56 3.81 13.94
N TYR A 292 7.76 4.30 13.02
CA TYR A 292 7.48 5.74 12.91
C TYR A 292 6.45 6.26 13.94
N TYR A 293 5.82 5.34 14.68
CA TYR A 293 4.81 5.67 15.71
C TYR A 293 5.25 5.28 17.12
N ILE A 294 6.50 4.86 17.27
CA ILE A 294 7.13 4.56 18.56
C ILE A 294 8.26 5.57 18.72
N SER A 295 8.25 6.33 19.80
CA SER A 295 9.40 7.14 20.16
C SER A 295 10.32 6.32 21.06
N ASP A 296 11.61 6.27 20.77
CA ASP A 296 12.63 5.64 21.62
C ASP A 296 12.85 6.39 22.96
N THR A 297 11.90 7.27 23.32
CA THR A 297 11.99 8.04 24.56
C THR A 297 11.27 7.29 25.69
N TYR A 298 11.99 6.41 26.35
CA TYR A 298 11.79 6.07 27.74
C TYR A 298 12.97 6.60 28.56
#